data_835e5c945bb47b2276724e3ae94a541f
#
_entry.id   835e5c945bb47b2276724e3ae94a541f
#
_cell.length_a   1.000
_cell.length_b   1.000
_cell.length_c   1.000
_cell.angle_alpha   90.00
_cell.angle_beta   90.00
_cell.angle_gamma   90.00
#
_symmetry.space_group_name_H-M   'P 1'
#
loop_
_entity.id
_entity.type
_entity.pdbx_description
1 polymer ?
#
loop_
_entity_poly.entity_id
_entity_poly.type
_entity_poly.pdbx_seq_one_letter_code
_entity_poly.pdbx_strand_id
1 'polypeptide(L)'
;MTERLTNRQNKFRKRMPGRKKSKGFVPIVPEGDVRGFALAIVIAIMTFLASLALGGVNLIHASAQNWQGQISREATVQIRPVDGMDMEKALDEAVSIVKSFGGVTDARIVSRAATEQLLEPWLGSGFDMDALPVPRLIIVTLQAGMLPDFDGIRDALAQNIPSARFDDHQIWIDRLVSMAQGTVAVGIAVFLLVLAAMILTIVFATRGALSSNGHIVEVLYFIGADAGFVARQFDRYFLHTGLKGAFIGGFCAIVMFFLVSVWLSYNVDTPEGSQMAVLFGSFSTGWVSLAEILVLIIFVSILTMFTSRYTVIRQLHEIDKRETDFFNRTA
;
A
#
# COMPACT_ATOMS: atom_id res chain seq x y z
N MET A 1 -73.67 -40.89 3.71
CA MET A 1 -72.31 -41.50 3.56
C MET A 1 -71.38 -40.69 2.61
N THR A 2 -71.93 -39.73 1.92
CA THR A 2 -71.26 -38.91 0.88
C THR A 2 -70.53 -37.64 1.43
N GLU A 3 -70.93 -37.13 2.58
CA GLU A 3 -70.28 -35.87 3.16
C GLU A 3 -68.91 -36.09 3.82
N ARG A 4 -68.60 -37.28 4.27
CA ARG A 4 -67.31 -37.61 4.91
C ARG A 4 -66.14 -37.76 3.91
N LEU A 5 -66.41 -38.02 2.65
CA LEU A 5 -65.40 -38.17 1.61
C LEU A 5 -64.94 -36.83 1.03
N THR A 6 -65.85 -35.87 0.92
CA THR A 6 -65.53 -34.51 0.47
C THR A 6 -64.62 -33.72 1.45
N ASN A 7 -64.78 -33.96 2.75
CA ASN A 7 -64.03 -33.30 3.77
C ASN A 7 -62.57 -33.82 3.93
N ARG A 8 -62.32 -35.06 3.53
CA ARG A 8 -60.99 -35.67 3.46
C ARG A 8 -60.18 -35.12 2.26
N GLN A 9 -60.81 -34.95 1.13
CA GLN A 9 -60.10 -34.38 -0.06
C GLN A 9 -59.72 -32.91 0.11
N ASN A 10 -60.53 -32.12 0.81
CA ASN A 10 -60.21 -30.72 1.08
C ASN A 10 -59.06 -30.55 2.10
N LYS A 11 -58.86 -31.54 3.01
CA LYS A 11 -57.75 -31.51 3.97
C LYS A 11 -56.39 -31.87 3.37
N PHE A 12 -56.39 -32.70 2.29
CA PHE A 12 -55.17 -33.01 1.52
C PHE A 12 -54.75 -31.87 0.59
N ARG A 13 -55.71 -31.10 0.07
CA ARG A 13 -55.40 -29.95 -0.83
C ARG A 13 -54.78 -28.75 -0.10
N LYS A 14 -54.97 -28.61 1.23
CA LYS A 14 -54.40 -27.57 2.05
C LYS A 14 -52.99 -27.84 2.58
N ARG A 15 -52.42 -29.02 2.32
CA ARG A 15 -51.06 -29.42 2.77
C ARG A 15 -50.03 -29.53 1.64
N MET A 16 -50.32 -29.04 0.46
CA MET A 16 -49.26 -28.87 -0.53
C MET A 16 -48.47 -27.60 -0.14
N PRO A 17 -47.19 -27.71 0.26
CA PRO A 17 -46.37 -26.55 0.47
C PRO A 17 -46.31 -25.79 -0.85
N GLY A 18 -46.69 -24.51 -0.81
CA GLY A 18 -46.72 -23.66 -1.99
C GLY A 18 -45.41 -23.81 -2.75
N ARG A 19 -45.50 -24.29 -3.97
CA ARG A 19 -44.42 -24.42 -4.93
C ARG A 19 -43.89 -23.01 -5.14
N LYS A 20 -42.83 -22.65 -4.36
CA LYS A 20 -42.04 -21.42 -4.56
C LYS A 20 -41.67 -21.45 -6.04
N LYS A 21 -42.18 -20.51 -6.81
CA LYS A 21 -41.74 -20.25 -8.18
C LYS A 21 -40.24 -19.89 -8.10
N SER A 22 -39.38 -20.89 -8.17
CA SER A 22 -37.97 -20.68 -8.46
C SER A 22 -37.89 -20.31 -9.95
N LYS A 23 -38.03 -19.02 -10.23
CA LYS A 23 -37.45 -18.40 -11.41
C LYS A 23 -35.95 -18.32 -11.12
N GLY A 24 -35.25 -19.42 -11.23
CA GLY A 24 -33.82 -19.48 -11.02
C GLY A 24 -33.29 -20.62 -11.88
N PHE A 25 -32.57 -20.26 -12.91
CA PHE A 25 -31.67 -21.18 -13.59
C PHE A 25 -30.88 -21.95 -12.53
N VAL A 26 -30.85 -23.28 -12.63
CA VAL A 26 -29.99 -24.11 -11.76
C VAL A 26 -28.54 -23.73 -12.10
N PRO A 27 -27.74 -23.21 -11.16
CA PRO A 27 -26.36 -22.88 -11.45
C PRO A 27 -25.61 -24.15 -11.86
N ILE A 28 -24.84 -24.08 -12.93
CA ILE A 28 -24.03 -25.19 -13.47
C ILE A 28 -22.97 -25.62 -12.42
N VAL A 29 -22.55 -24.72 -11.57
CA VAL A 29 -21.64 -24.99 -10.45
C VAL A 29 -22.45 -24.92 -9.15
N PRO A 30 -22.57 -26.02 -8.34
CA PRO A 30 -23.31 -26.01 -7.08
C PRO A 30 -22.74 -24.98 -6.10
N GLU A 31 -23.61 -24.12 -5.55
CA GLU A 31 -23.23 -23.22 -4.44
C GLU A 31 -23.00 -24.09 -3.19
N GLY A 32 -21.74 -24.34 -2.84
CA GLY A 32 -21.39 -25.15 -1.66
C GLY A 32 -20.29 -26.18 -1.91
N ASP A 33 -19.68 -26.19 -3.09
CA ASP A 33 -18.56 -27.09 -3.36
C ASP A 33 -17.34 -26.67 -2.52
N VAL A 34 -16.72 -27.63 -1.82
CA VAL A 34 -15.47 -27.48 -1.03
C VAL A 34 -14.38 -26.78 -1.85
N ARG A 35 -14.37 -26.97 -3.15
CA ARG A 35 -13.44 -26.33 -4.10
C ARG A 35 -13.62 -24.81 -4.19
N GLY A 36 -14.87 -24.34 -4.19
CA GLY A 36 -15.17 -22.91 -4.21
C GLY A 36 -14.75 -22.20 -2.93
N PHE A 37 -14.89 -22.87 -1.79
CA PHE A 37 -14.43 -22.36 -0.51
C PHE A 37 -12.89 -22.28 -0.45
N ALA A 38 -12.20 -23.34 -0.90
CA ALA A 38 -10.73 -23.32 -0.96
C ALA A 38 -10.20 -22.19 -1.85
N LEU A 39 -10.83 -21.97 -3.02
CA LEU A 39 -10.47 -20.86 -3.89
C LEU A 39 -10.70 -19.50 -3.22
N ALA A 40 -11.81 -19.31 -2.52
CA ALA A 40 -12.10 -18.06 -1.80
C ALA A 40 -11.04 -17.79 -0.72
N ILE A 41 -10.58 -18.82 0.01
CA ILE A 41 -9.50 -18.69 0.99
C ILE A 41 -8.18 -18.26 0.31
N VAL A 42 -7.82 -18.90 -0.80
CA VAL A 42 -6.59 -18.52 -1.52
C VAL A 42 -6.67 -17.08 -2.01
N ILE A 43 -7.80 -16.66 -2.59
CA ILE A 43 -8.01 -15.26 -2.99
C ILE A 43 -7.93 -14.33 -1.77
N ALA A 44 -8.48 -14.72 -0.62
CA ALA A 44 -8.40 -13.93 0.60
C ALA A 44 -6.96 -13.74 1.08
N ILE A 45 -6.16 -14.82 1.10
CA ILE A 45 -4.74 -14.75 1.46
C ILE A 45 -3.97 -13.86 0.49
N MET A 46 -4.18 -14.03 -0.82
CA MET A 46 -3.51 -13.24 -1.84
C MET A 46 -3.90 -11.76 -1.77
N THR A 47 -5.18 -11.46 -1.53
CA THR A 47 -5.66 -10.08 -1.34
C THR A 47 -5.09 -9.46 -0.08
N PHE A 48 -5.00 -10.23 1.00
CA PHE A 48 -4.36 -9.80 2.24
C PHE A 48 -2.88 -9.45 2.01
N LEU A 49 -2.11 -10.32 1.35
CA LEU A 49 -0.70 -10.08 1.02
C LEU A 49 -0.53 -8.88 0.08
N ALA A 50 -1.41 -8.75 -0.93
CA ALA A 50 -1.43 -7.58 -1.81
C ALA A 50 -1.69 -6.27 -1.05
N SER A 51 -2.65 -6.29 -0.10
CA SER A 51 -2.94 -5.16 0.78
C SER A 51 -1.76 -4.79 1.67
N LEU A 52 -1.05 -5.80 2.21
CA LEU A 52 0.17 -5.56 3.01
C LEU A 52 1.29 -4.95 2.18
N ALA A 53 1.52 -5.47 0.96
CA ALA A 53 2.53 -4.93 0.06
C ALA A 53 2.23 -3.47 -0.30
N LEU A 54 0.97 -3.16 -0.66
CA LEU A 54 0.53 -1.81 -1.00
C LEU A 54 0.62 -0.86 0.21
N GLY A 55 0.14 -1.30 1.37
CA GLY A 55 0.22 -0.53 2.61
C GLY A 55 1.66 -0.26 3.04
N GLY A 56 2.57 -1.23 2.88
CA GLY A 56 4.00 -1.06 3.12
C GLY A 56 4.63 -0.04 2.18
N VAL A 57 4.29 -0.08 0.89
CA VAL A 57 4.75 0.91 -0.12
C VAL A 57 4.29 2.31 0.28
N ASN A 58 3.01 2.47 0.62
CA ASN A 58 2.46 3.77 1.03
C ASN A 58 3.10 4.31 2.29
N LEU A 59 3.34 3.45 3.27
CA LEU A 59 4.00 3.84 4.51
C LEU A 59 5.40 4.38 4.25
N ILE A 60 6.21 3.66 3.47
CA ILE A 60 7.58 4.08 3.15
C ILE A 60 7.58 5.37 2.32
N HIS A 61 6.65 5.48 1.37
CA HIS A 61 6.52 6.69 0.55
C HIS A 61 6.13 7.92 1.40
N ALA A 62 5.15 7.77 2.30
CA ALA A 62 4.74 8.82 3.22
C ALA A 62 5.86 9.22 4.19
N SER A 63 6.61 8.24 4.71
CA SER A 63 7.76 8.49 5.58
C SER A 63 8.85 9.27 4.84
N ALA A 64 9.18 8.88 3.61
CA ALA A 64 10.17 9.58 2.79
C ALA A 64 9.77 11.04 2.51
N GLN A 65 8.50 11.30 2.22
CA GLN A 65 7.97 12.65 2.02
C GLN A 65 8.04 13.48 3.32
N ASN A 66 7.72 12.88 4.46
CA ASN A 66 7.79 13.56 5.75
C ASN A 66 9.25 13.92 6.10
N TRP A 67 10.20 13.01 5.89
CA TRP A 67 11.63 13.30 6.11
C TRP A 67 12.11 14.40 5.19
N GLN A 68 11.78 14.33 3.90
CA GLN A 68 12.13 15.39 2.96
C GLN A 68 11.52 16.73 3.40
N GLY A 69 10.27 16.76 3.85
CA GLY A 69 9.59 17.99 4.26
C GLY A 69 10.11 18.59 5.59
N GLN A 70 10.62 17.78 6.51
CA GLN A 70 11.16 18.27 7.80
C GLN A 70 12.62 18.67 7.70
N ILE A 71 13.47 17.82 7.12
CA ILE A 71 14.91 18.04 7.03
C ILE A 71 15.24 19.11 6.00
N SER A 72 14.49 19.20 4.88
CA SER A 72 14.70 20.24 3.86
C SER A 72 14.31 21.65 4.30
N ARG A 73 13.73 21.82 5.49
CA ARG A 73 13.34 23.15 6.01
C ARG A 73 14.40 23.79 6.87
N GLU A 74 15.44 23.08 7.22
CA GLU A 74 16.51 23.60 8.06
C GLU A 74 17.87 23.30 7.42
N ALA A 75 18.70 24.31 7.36
CA ALA A 75 20.12 24.21 7.04
C ALA A 75 20.94 24.80 8.20
N THR A 76 22.21 24.49 8.26
CA THR A 76 23.05 24.92 9.37
C THR A 76 24.29 25.61 8.85
N VAL A 77 24.61 26.80 9.40
CA VAL A 77 25.93 27.42 9.23
C VAL A 77 26.76 27.14 10.48
N GLN A 78 27.93 26.56 10.29
CA GLN A 78 28.91 26.30 11.35
C GLN A 78 30.08 27.25 11.20
N ILE A 79 30.38 28.03 12.24
CA ILE A 79 31.52 28.92 12.26
C ILE A 79 32.53 28.39 13.29
N ARG A 80 33.71 28.02 12.81
CA ARG A 80 34.81 27.56 13.68
C ARG A 80 35.53 28.72 14.29
N PRO A 81 35.87 28.66 15.59
CA PRO A 81 36.73 29.70 16.21
C PRO A 81 38.11 29.67 15.57
N VAL A 82 38.58 30.85 15.19
CA VAL A 82 39.94 31.09 14.67
C VAL A 82 40.58 32.20 15.51
N ASP A 83 41.84 32.04 15.82
CA ASP A 83 42.59 33.04 16.64
C ASP A 83 42.52 34.44 16.01
N GLY A 84 42.09 35.41 16.81
CA GLY A 84 41.96 36.81 16.41
C GLY A 84 40.66 37.21 15.72
N MET A 85 39.69 36.27 15.58
CA MET A 85 38.38 36.55 15.01
C MET A 85 37.38 36.97 16.10
N ASP A 86 36.63 38.04 15.82
CA ASP A 86 35.48 38.42 16.63
C ASP A 86 34.28 37.53 16.25
N MET A 87 34.02 36.53 17.09
CA MET A 87 33.00 35.51 16.82
C MET A 87 31.58 36.11 16.75
N GLU A 88 31.23 37.06 17.62
CA GLU A 88 29.88 37.63 17.61
C GLU A 88 29.63 38.44 16.34
N LYS A 89 30.64 39.20 15.89
CA LYS A 89 30.56 39.93 14.62
C LYS A 89 30.45 39.01 13.42
N ALA A 90 31.21 37.92 13.42
CA ALA A 90 31.13 36.91 12.34
C ALA A 90 29.77 36.21 12.30
N LEU A 91 29.16 35.94 13.46
CA LEU A 91 27.80 35.36 13.55
C LEU A 91 26.74 36.31 12.97
N ASP A 92 26.79 37.60 13.35
CA ASP A 92 25.83 38.60 12.86
C ASP A 92 25.97 38.82 11.35
N GLU A 93 27.21 38.85 10.84
CA GLU A 93 27.49 38.96 9.41
C GLU A 93 26.99 37.75 8.65
N ALA A 94 27.22 36.53 9.15
CA ALA A 94 26.69 35.30 8.55
C ALA A 94 25.16 35.28 8.50
N VAL A 95 24.48 35.69 9.57
CA VAL A 95 23.01 35.81 9.60
C VAL A 95 22.52 36.80 8.55
N SER A 96 23.21 37.96 8.42
CA SER A 96 22.87 38.98 7.43
C SER A 96 23.02 38.45 5.99
N ILE A 97 24.13 37.78 5.70
CA ILE A 97 24.39 37.18 4.39
C ILE A 97 23.29 36.17 4.05
N VAL A 98 23.03 35.20 4.94
CA VAL A 98 22.06 34.13 4.67
C VAL A 98 20.66 34.70 4.51
N LYS A 99 20.22 35.67 5.32
CA LYS A 99 18.91 36.32 5.21
C LYS A 99 18.74 37.15 3.93
N SER A 100 19.79 37.53 3.25
CA SER A 100 19.71 38.27 1.98
C SER A 100 19.29 37.37 0.79
N PHE A 101 19.38 36.05 0.92
CA PHE A 101 19.01 35.12 -0.14
C PHE A 101 17.53 34.80 -0.11
N GLY A 102 16.91 34.79 -1.30
CA GLY A 102 15.52 34.35 -1.47
C GLY A 102 15.32 32.86 -1.08
N GLY A 103 14.20 32.57 -0.41
CA GLY A 103 13.92 31.20 0.07
C GLY A 103 14.37 30.94 1.52
N VAL A 104 15.07 31.90 2.17
CA VAL A 104 15.35 31.86 3.61
C VAL A 104 14.26 32.64 4.35
N THR A 105 13.62 31.99 5.33
CA THR A 105 12.56 32.59 6.15
C THR A 105 13.14 33.20 7.41
N ASP A 106 14.08 32.52 8.06
CA ASP A 106 14.76 33.00 9.28
C ASP A 106 16.15 32.39 9.43
N ALA A 107 17.01 33.07 10.18
CA ALA A 107 18.30 32.55 10.57
C ALA A 107 18.56 32.93 12.04
N ARG A 108 18.78 31.94 12.89
CA ARG A 108 18.86 32.06 14.33
C ARG A 108 20.19 31.50 14.85
N ILE A 109 20.91 32.32 15.61
CA ILE A 109 22.13 31.90 16.30
C ILE A 109 21.75 30.98 17.47
N VAL A 110 22.35 29.79 17.56
CA VAL A 110 22.21 28.89 18.71
C VAL A 110 22.97 29.49 19.90
N SER A 111 22.28 29.72 21.00
CA SER A 111 22.88 30.30 22.19
C SER A 111 23.94 29.35 22.78
N ARG A 112 24.97 29.93 23.43
CA ARG A 112 26.02 29.16 24.07
C ARG A 112 25.48 28.20 25.13
N ALA A 113 24.49 28.64 25.92
CA ALA A 113 23.83 27.83 26.93
C ALA A 113 23.06 26.61 26.30
N ALA A 114 22.45 26.83 25.12
CA ALA A 114 21.78 25.70 24.41
C ALA A 114 22.82 24.68 23.88
N THR A 115 23.97 25.16 23.39
CA THR A 115 25.06 24.26 22.97
C THR A 115 25.66 23.48 24.16
N GLU A 116 25.84 24.13 25.29
CA GLU A 116 26.28 23.49 26.53
C GLU A 116 25.33 22.39 27.00
N GLN A 117 24.03 22.66 27.00
CA GLN A 117 23.00 21.72 27.38
C GLN A 117 22.94 20.48 26.44
N LEU A 118 23.26 20.64 25.15
CA LEU A 118 23.37 19.55 24.21
C LEU A 118 24.61 18.68 24.42
N LEU A 119 25.71 19.27 24.93
CA LEU A 119 26.97 18.56 25.15
C LEU A 119 27.05 17.94 26.55
N GLU A 120 26.28 18.42 27.53
CA GLU A 120 26.29 17.94 28.92
C GLU A 120 26.14 16.42 29.07
N PRO A 121 25.24 15.73 28.33
CA PRO A 121 25.09 14.26 28.41
C PRO A 121 26.37 13.49 28.01
N TRP A 122 27.24 14.09 27.20
CA TRP A 122 28.43 13.45 26.65
C TRP A 122 29.71 13.83 27.38
N LEU A 123 29.78 15.07 27.89
CA LEU A 123 30.99 15.66 28.50
C LEU A 123 30.88 15.80 30.04
N GLY A 124 29.69 15.57 30.60
CA GLY A 124 29.38 15.78 32.01
C GLY A 124 29.06 17.23 32.32
N SER A 125 28.53 17.50 33.50
CA SER A 125 28.19 18.83 33.98
C SER A 125 29.47 19.59 34.42
N GLY A 126 29.62 20.85 33.99
CA GLY A 126 30.70 21.75 34.46
C GLY A 126 31.96 21.72 33.62
N PHE A 127 31.93 21.23 32.36
CA PHE A 127 33.05 21.38 31.44
C PHE A 127 33.19 22.85 30.95
N ASP A 128 34.44 23.27 30.76
CA ASP A 128 34.74 24.62 30.28
C ASP A 128 34.60 24.69 28.75
N MET A 129 33.56 25.38 28.27
CA MET A 129 33.31 25.58 26.84
C MET A 129 34.43 26.43 26.17
N ASP A 130 35.14 27.26 26.90
CA ASP A 130 36.22 28.11 26.36
C ASP A 130 37.50 27.30 26.08
N ALA A 131 37.65 26.16 26.77
CA ALA A 131 38.77 25.26 26.55
C ALA A 131 38.56 24.35 25.32
N LEU A 132 37.35 24.29 24.77
CA LEU A 132 36.98 23.42 23.63
C LEU A 132 36.76 24.26 22.35
N PRO A 133 37.37 23.90 21.22
CA PRO A 133 37.13 24.59 19.93
C PRO A 133 35.76 24.20 19.34
N VAL A 134 34.67 24.43 20.10
CA VAL A 134 33.29 24.10 19.68
C VAL A 134 32.86 25.14 18.65
N PRO A 135 32.43 24.71 17.43
CA PRO A 135 31.89 25.61 16.44
C PRO A 135 30.59 26.25 16.91
N ARG A 136 30.36 27.50 16.57
CA ARG A 136 29.08 28.19 16.77
C ARG A 136 28.16 27.85 15.63
N LEU A 137 26.87 27.65 15.93
CA LEU A 137 25.85 27.19 14.99
C LEU A 137 24.82 28.28 14.74
N ILE A 138 24.43 28.42 13.47
CA ILE A 138 23.28 29.22 13.06
C ILE A 138 22.30 28.25 12.37
N ILE A 139 21.07 28.15 12.88
CA ILE A 139 20.01 27.42 12.27
C ILE A 139 19.29 28.31 11.25
N VAL A 140 19.28 27.89 10.01
CA VAL A 140 18.65 28.60 8.89
C VAL A 140 17.36 27.92 8.56
N THR A 141 16.23 28.61 8.70
CA THR A 141 14.90 28.07 8.36
C THR A 141 14.54 28.47 6.93
N LEU A 142 14.22 27.47 6.12
CA LEU A 142 13.91 27.62 4.71
C LEU A 142 12.42 27.71 4.45
N GLN A 143 12.02 28.43 3.41
CA GLN A 143 10.64 28.56 2.99
C GLN A 143 10.14 27.26 2.33
N ALA A 144 8.98 26.78 2.74
CA ALA A 144 8.38 25.59 2.15
C ALA A 144 8.11 25.79 0.65
N GLY A 145 8.64 24.89 -0.18
CA GLY A 145 8.42 24.89 -1.63
C GLY A 145 9.31 25.83 -2.45
N MET A 146 10.23 26.54 -1.80
CA MET A 146 11.23 27.38 -2.48
C MET A 146 12.64 27.01 -1.98
N LEU A 147 13.43 26.41 -2.87
CA LEU A 147 14.83 26.10 -2.56
C LEU A 147 15.67 27.36 -2.83
N PRO A 148 16.43 27.86 -1.84
CA PRO A 148 17.37 28.94 -2.06
C PRO A 148 18.55 28.50 -2.92
N ASP A 149 19.30 29.45 -3.45
CA ASP A 149 20.57 29.17 -4.12
C ASP A 149 21.65 28.81 -3.07
N PHE A 150 21.75 27.51 -2.75
CA PHE A 150 22.68 26.98 -1.75
C PHE A 150 24.14 27.22 -2.14
N ASP A 151 24.46 27.15 -3.44
CA ASP A 151 25.81 27.38 -3.92
C ASP A 151 26.18 28.87 -3.78
N GLY A 152 25.24 29.76 -4.12
CA GLY A 152 25.42 31.20 -3.87
C GLY A 152 25.60 31.55 -2.39
N ILE A 153 24.83 30.92 -1.48
CA ILE A 153 24.99 31.08 -0.03
C ILE A 153 26.37 30.59 0.42
N ARG A 154 26.80 29.43 -0.06
CA ARG A 154 28.09 28.83 0.28
C ARG A 154 29.25 29.70 -0.17
N ASP A 155 29.18 30.20 -1.40
CA ASP A 155 30.20 31.07 -1.97
C ASP A 155 30.27 32.43 -1.26
N ALA A 156 29.13 33.04 -0.96
CA ALA A 156 29.06 34.30 -0.24
C ALA A 156 29.64 34.19 1.20
N LEU A 157 29.30 33.10 1.90
CA LEU A 157 29.87 32.83 3.23
C LEU A 157 31.38 32.59 3.16
N ALA A 158 31.84 31.77 2.19
CA ALA A 158 33.28 31.49 2.05
C ALA A 158 34.13 32.73 1.73
N GLN A 159 33.58 33.70 0.97
CA GLN A 159 34.25 34.95 0.64
C GLN A 159 34.34 35.91 1.82
N ASN A 160 33.32 36.01 2.65
CA ASN A 160 33.26 36.98 3.75
C ASN A 160 33.76 36.37 5.08
N ILE A 161 33.48 35.08 5.31
CA ILE A 161 33.81 34.37 6.56
C ILE A 161 34.43 33.01 6.21
N PRO A 162 35.72 32.92 5.93
CA PRO A 162 36.39 31.68 5.50
C PRO A 162 36.31 30.51 6.50
N SER A 163 36.03 30.81 7.78
CA SER A 163 35.81 29.79 8.83
C SER A 163 34.37 29.28 8.89
N ALA A 164 33.45 29.87 8.12
CA ALA A 164 32.06 29.44 8.03
C ALA A 164 31.90 28.26 7.04
N ARG A 165 31.13 27.28 7.44
CA ARG A 165 30.74 26.14 6.61
C ARG A 165 29.23 26.06 6.58
N PHE A 166 28.66 26.10 5.39
CA PHE A 166 27.24 25.88 5.17
C PHE A 166 26.98 24.40 4.92
N ASP A 167 26.05 23.82 5.68
CA ASP A 167 25.61 22.43 5.57
C ASP A 167 24.10 22.41 5.33
N ASP A 168 23.74 22.01 4.13
CA ASP A 168 22.37 21.94 3.65
C ASP A 168 21.72 20.57 3.84
N HIS A 169 22.46 19.59 4.35
CA HIS A 169 22.03 18.20 4.56
C HIS A 169 21.47 17.48 3.32
N GLN A 170 21.52 18.10 2.13
CA GLN A 170 20.90 17.55 0.90
C GLN A 170 21.48 16.19 0.52
N ILE A 171 22.77 15.98 0.65
CA ILE A 171 23.43 14.71 0.32
C ILE A 171 22.84 13.54 1.14
N TRP A 172 22.49 13.80 2.38
CA TRP A 172 21.87 12.81 3.27
C TRP A 172 20.41 12.54 2.89
N ILE A 173 19.67 13.59 2.59
CA ILE A 173 18.26 13.51 2.17
C ILE A 173 18.16 12.72 0.88
N ASP A 174 18.99 13.02 -0.11
CA ASP A 174 18.98 12.33 -1.40
C ASP A 174 19.28 10.83 -1.25
N ARG A 175 20.19 10.46 -0.35
CA ARG A 175 20.46 9.05 -0.04
C ARG A 175 19.28 8.36 0.63
N LEU A 176 18.64 9.01 1.61
CA LEU A 176 17.45 8.46 2.29
C LEU A 176 16.29 8.28 1.31
N VAL A 177 16.03 9.28 0.48
CA VAL A 177 14.97 9.23 -0.55
C VAL A 177 15.28 8.14 -1.57
N SER A 178 16.53 8.00 -2.02
CA SER A 178 16.95 6.94 -2.94
C SER A 178 16.76 5.54 -2.33
N MET A 179 17.11 5.34 -1.06
CA MET A 179 16.85 4.09 -0.35
C MET A 179 15.36 3.79 -0.23
N ALA A 180 14.54 4.80 0.09
CA ALA A 180 13.09 4.66 0.17
C ALA A 180 12.50 4.29 -1.20
N GLN A 181 12.94 4.93 -2.29
CA GLN A 181 12.52 4.61 -3.66
C GLN A 181 12.90 3.18 -4.04
N GLY A 182 14.10 2.70 -3.69
CA GLY A 182 14.50 1.32 -3.88
C GLY A 182 13.56 0.34 -3.16
N THR A 183 13.21 0.63 -1.92
CA THR A 183 12.29 -0.22 -1.13
C THR A 183 10.86 -0.20 -1.71
N VAL A 184 10.39 0.97 -2.17
CA VAL A 184 9.10 1.09 -2.88
C VAL A 184 9.10 0.24 -4.15
N ALA A 185 10.18 0.24 -4.94
CA ALA A 185 10.30 -0.58 -6.14
C ALA A 185 10.21 -2.09 -5.82
N VAL A 186 10.86 -2.54 -4.75
CA VAL A 186 10.75 -3.93 -4.26
C VAL A 186 9.31 -4.24 -3.83
N GLY A 187 8.66 -3.34 -3.09
CA GLY A 187 7.26 -3.51 -2.67
C GLY A 187 6.30 -3.64 -3.85
N ILE A 188 6.48 -2.82 -4.89
CA ILE A 188 5.70 -2.91 -6.14
C ILE A 188 5.99 -4.24 -6.85
N ALA A 189 7.24 -4.70 -6.91
CA ALA A 189 7.59 -5.98 -7.51
C ALA A 189 6.91 -7.14 -6.77
N VAL A 190 6.90 -7.14 -5.44
CA VAL A 190 6.18 -8.13 -4.62
C VAL A 190 4.68 -8.09 -4.89
N PHE A 191 4.08 -6.89 -4.94
CA PHE A 191 2.67 -6.72 -5.28
C PHE A 191 2.32 -7.33 -6.65
N LEU A 192 3.12 -7.04 -7.67
CA LEU A 192 2.93 -7.62 -9.01
C LEU A 192 3.09 -9.14 -9.02
N LEU A 193 4.05 -9.68 -8.25
CA LEU A 193 4.24 -11.12 -8.10
C LEU A 193 3.02 -11.78 -7.48
N VAL A 194 2.43 -11.19 -6.43
CA VAL A 194 1.20 -11.68 -5.79
C VAL A 194 0.03 -11.65 -6.77
N LEU A 195 -0.12 -10.58 -7.56
CA LEU A 195 -1.14 -10.51 -8.62
C LEU A 195 -0.93 -11.60 -9.68
N ALA A 196 0.30 -11.83 -10.12
CA ALA A 196 0.62 -12.88 -11.09
C ALA A 196 0.29 -14.28 -10.54
N ALA A 197 0.66 -14.56 -9.29
CA ALA A 197 0.32 -15.80 -8.61
C ALA A 197 -1.20 -15.99 -8.46
N MET A 198 -1.92 -14.92 -8.16
CA MET A 198 -3.39 -14.93 -8.09
C MET A 198 -4.03 -15.23 -9.45
N ILE A 199 -3.58 -14.58 -10.52
CA ILE A 199 -4.05 -14.85 -11.89
C ILE A 199 -3.82 -16.33 -12.24
N LEU A 200 -2.63 -16.86 -11.98
CA LEU A 200 -2.29 -18.25 -12.26
C LEU A 200 -3.19 -19.21 -11.48
N THR A 201 -3.42 -18.93 -10.20
CA THR A 201 -4.33 -19.73 -9.35
C THR A 201 -5.76 -19.73 -9.89
N ILE A 202 -6.28 -18.56 -10.34
CA ILE A 202 -7.61 -18.47 -10.93
C ILE A 202 -7.69 -19.26 -12.23
N VAL A 203 -6.65 -19.20 -13.07
CA VAL A 203 -6.59 -19.97 -14.32
C VAL A 203 -6.66 -21.47 -14.01
N PHE A 204 -5.87 -21.98 -13.06
CA PHE A 204 -5.90 -23.39 -12.68
C PHE A 204 -7.24 -23.81 -12.07
N ALA A 205 -7.80 -22.99 -11.18
CA ALA A 205 -9.09 -23.25 -10.57
C ALA A 205 -10.22 -23.28 -11.63
N THR A 206 -10.20 -22.36 -12.59
CA THR A 206 -11.19 -22.30 -13.69
C THR A 206 -11.07 -23.53 -14.60
N ARG A 207 -9.85 -23.92 -14.99
CA ARG A 207 -9.63 -25.15 -15.77
C ARG A 207 -10.08 -26.39 -15.04
N GLY A 208 -9.77 -26.49 -13.74
CA GLY A 208 -10.21 -27.60 -12.90
C GLY A 208 -11.74 -27.68 -12.76
N ALA A 209 -12.41 -26.52 -12.59
CA ALA A 209 -13.86 -26.46 -12.52
C ALA A 209 -14.51 -26.87 -13.86
N LEU A 210 -13.97 -26.43 -14.98
CA LEU A 210 -14.46 -26.77 -16.31
C LEU A 210 -14.28 -28.28 -16.60
N SER A 211 -13.10 -28.85 -16.29
CA SER A 211 -12.81 -30.27 -16.46
C SER A 211 -13.72 -31.16 -15.60
N SER A 212 -13.97 -30.78 -14.35
CA SER A 212 -14.85 -31.53 -13.45
C SER A 212 -16.31 -31.52 -13.85
N ASN A 213 -16.78 -30.50 -14.57
CA ASN A 213 -18.13 -30.34 -15.06
C ASN A 213 -18.22 -30.52 -16.59
N GLY A 214 -17.20 -31.13 -17.21
CA GLY A 214 -17.10 -31.30 -18.66
C GLY A 214 -18.32 -31.94 -19.30
N HIS A 215 -18.88 -32.99 -18.67
CA HIS A 215 -20.08 -33.67 -19.17
C HIS A 215 -21.32 -32.75 -19.23
N ILE A 216 -21.47 -31.85 -18.25
CA ILE A 216 -22.57 -30.86 -18.24
C ILE A 216 -22.38 -29.85 -19.37
N VAL A 217 -21.14 -29.40 -19.57
CA VAL A 217 -20.77 -28.45 -20.62
C VAL A 217 -20.97 -29.06 -22.01
N GLU A 218 -20.61 -30.33 -22.19
CA GLU A 218 -20.81 -31.12 -23.43
C GLU A 218 -22.28 -31.23 -23.78
N VAL A 219 -23.13 -31.63 -22.82
CA VAL A 219 -24.59 -31.71 -23.03
C VAL A 219 -25.17 -30.34 -23.38
N LEU A 220 -24.72 -29.26 -22.73
CA LEU A 220 -25.14 -27.89 -23.09
C LEU A 220 -24.77 -27.52 -24.52
N TYR A 221 -23.58 -27.92 -24.96
CA TYR A 221 -23.07 -27.65 -26.31
C TYR A 221 -23.92 -28.42 -27.36
N PHE A 222 -24.27 -29.69 -27.10
CA PHE A 222 -25.16 -30.49 -27.97
C PHE A 222 -26.57 -29.87 -28.11
N ILE A 223 -27.06 -29.14 -27.12
CA ILE A 223 -28.37 -28.46 -27.16
C ILE A 223 -28.25 -27.09 -27.87
N GLY A 224 -27.03 -26.67 -28.28
CA GLY A 224 -26.77 -25.42 -28.99
C GLY A 224 -26.48 -24.21 -28.10
N ALA A 225 -26.03 -24.42 -26.88
CA ALA A 225 -25.60 -23.30 -26.02
C ALA A 225 -24.31 -22.66 -26.56
N ASP A 226 -24.34 -21.33 -26.76
CA ASP A 226 -23.18 -20.55 -27.17
C ASP A 226 -22.11 -20.52 -26.08
N ALA A 227 -20.82 -20.53 -26.47
CA ALA A 227 -19.69 -20.46 -25.57
C ALA A 227 -19.76 -19.24 -24.64
N GLY A 228 -20.33 -18.11 -25.14
CA GLY A 228 -20.56 -16.91 -24.33
C GLY A 228 -21.63 -17.09 -23.23
N PHE A 229 -22.59 -18.01 -23.41
CA PHE A 229 -23.54 -18.33 -22.37
C PHE A 229 -22.91 -19.11 -21.21
N VAL A 230 -22.07 -20.10 -21.53
CA VAL A 230 -21.32 -20.88 -20.55
C VAL A 230 -20.37 -19.95 -19.78
N ALA A 231 -19.62 -19.10 -20.49
CA ALA A 231 -18.71 -18.14 -19.88
C ALA A 231 -19.41 -17.20 -18.87
N ARG A 232 -20.61 -16.65 -19.21
CA ARG A 232 -21.38 -15.77 -18.30
C ARG A 232 -21.79 -16.46 -16.99
N GLN A 233 -22.00 -17.77 -17.01
CA GLN A 233 -22.35 -18.51 -15.80
C GLN A 233 -21.14 -18.66 -14.88
N PHE A 234 -19.97 -18.93 -15.46
CA PHE A 234 -18.70 -18.93 -14.73
C PHE A 234 -18.32 -17.54 -14.23
N ASP A 235 -18.53 -16.48 -15.02
CA ASP A 235 -18.27 -15.09 -14.62
C ASP A 235 -18.95 -14.72 -13.31
N ARG A 236 -20.25 -15.06 -13.18
CA ARG A 236 -21.02 -14.77 -11.96
C ARG A 236 -20.51 -15.54 -10.75
N TYR A 237 -20.17 -16.80 -10.92
CA TYR A 237 -19.65 -17.66 -9.86
C TYR A 237 -18.29 -17.14 -9.37
N PHE A 238 -17.34 -16.88 -10.29
CA PHE A 238 -16.01 -16.43 -9.96
C PHE A 238 -16.00 -14.99 -9.42
N LEU A 239 -16.86 -14.10 -9.95
CA LEU A 239 -17.04 -12.77 -9.39
C LEU A 239 -17.49 -12.83 -7.92
N HIS A 240 -18.47 -13.68 -7.61
CA HIS A 240 -18.99 -13.80 -6.25
C HIS A 240 -17.97 -14.44 -5.31
N THR A 241 -17.24 -15.46 -5.76
CA THR A 241 -16.16 -16.11 -5.00
C THR A 241 -14.99 -15.15 -4.81
N GLY A 242 -14.60 -14.42 -5.87
CA GLY A 242 -13.58 -13.40 -5.84
C GLY A 242 -13.91 -12.26 -4.87
N LEU A 243 -15.15 -11.76 -4.92
CA LEU A 243 -15.62 -10.70 -4.03
C LEU A 243 -15.62 -11.14 -2.56
N LYS A 244 -16.08 -12.35 -2.26
CA LYS A 244 -16.04 -12.91 -0.90
C LYS A 244 -14.59 -13.03 -0.41
N GLY A 245 -13.71 -13.62 -1.23
CA GLY A 245 -12.30 -13.78 -0.87
C GLY A 245 -11.61 -12.43 -0.69
N ALA A 246 -11.76 -11.51 -1.64
CA ALA A 246 -11.16 -10.19 -1.58
C ALA A 246 -11.66 -9.37 -0.39
N PHE A 247 -12.96 -9.46 -0.07
CA PHE A 247 -13.52 -8.78 1.10
C PHE A 247 -12.94 -9.31 2.41
N ILE A 248 -12.84 -10.65 2.57
CA ILE A 248 -12.24 -11.26 3.75
C ILE A 248 -10.76 -10.85 3.87
N GLY A 249 -9.99 -10.96 2.79
CA GLY A 249 -8.58 -10.58 2.78
C GLY A 249 -8.34 -9.10 3.08
N GLY A 250 -9.11 -8.21 2.45
CA GLY A 250 -9.06 -6.77 2.69
C GLY A 250 -9.49 -6.39 4.10
N PHE A 251 -10.53 -7.03 4.63
CA PHE A 251 -10.96 -6.82 6.02
C PHE A 251 -9.89 -7.26 7.02
N CYS A 252 -9.26 -8.41 6.83
CA CYS A 252 -8.14 -8.86 7.65
C CYS A 252 -6.97 -7.87 7.61
N ALA A 253 -6.67 -7.28 6.44
CA ALA A 253 -5.64 -6.27 6.31
C ALA A 253 -5.99 -4.98 7.09
N ILE A 254 -7.24 -4.50 7.01
CA ILE A 254 -7.70 -3.34 7.78
C ILE A 254 -7.56 -3.61 9.28
N VAL A 255 -8.00 -4.78 9.75
CA VAL A 255 -7.88 -5.17 11.16
C VAL A 255 -6.41 -5.21 11.58
N MET A 256 -5.54 -5.78 10.76
CA MET A 256 -4.10 -5.83 11.07
C MET A 256 -3.49 -4.42 11.15
N PHE A 257 -3.75 -3.54 10.18
CA PHE A 257 -3.26 -2.15 10.22
C PHE A 257 -3.81 -1.38 11.42
N PHE A 258 -5.08 -1.60 11.76
CA PHE A 258 -5.69 -1.01 12.95
C PHE A 258 -5.01 -1.48 14.24
N LEU A 259 -4.77 -2.79 14.37
CA LEU A 259 -4.07 -3.35 15.54
C LEU A 259 -2.64 -2.80 15.67
N VAL A 260 -1.90 -2.70 14.56
CA VAL A 260 -0.56 -2.09 14.55
C VAL A 260 -0.63 -0.62 14.97
N SER A 261 -1.60 0.14 14.45
CA SER A 261 -1.80 1.56 14.81
C SER A 261 -2.10 1.72 16.30
N VAL A 262 -2.99 0.89 16.85
CA VAL A 262 -3.33 0.90 18.29
C VAL A 262 -2.12 0.50 19.13
N TRP A 263 -1.40 -0.55 18.74
CA TRP A 263 -0.20 -0.99 19.46
C TRP A 263 0.87 0.11 19.49
N LEU A 264 1.10 0.79 18.36
CA LEU A 264 2.04 1.90 18.29
C LEU A 264 1.61 3.07 19.18
N SER A 265 0.31 3.40 19.22
CA SER A 265 -0.21 4.51 20.02
C SER A 265 -0.07 4.24 21.53
N TYR A 266 -0.20 2.98 21.97
CA TYR A 266 0.01 2.61 23.37
C TYR A 266 1.49 2.64 23.79
N ASN A 267 2.42 2.48 22.86
CA ASN A 267 3.85 2.42 23.14
C ASN A 267 4.62 3.72 22.80
N VAL A 268 3.92 4.80 22.45
CA VAL A 268 4.55 6.10 22.07
C VAL A 268 5.48 6.63 23.18
N ASP A 269 5.13 6.40 24.44
CA ASP A 269 5.92 6.86 25.60
C ASP A 269 7.14 5.97 25.90
N THR A 270 7.31 4.85 25.17
CA THR A 270 8.50 4.02 25.30
C THR A 270 9.61 4.49 24.34
N PRO A 271 10.90 4.25 24.67
CA PRO A 271 12.01 4.62 23.78
C PRO A 271 11.91 4.00 22.39
N GLU A 272 11.43 2.76 22.30
CA GLU A 272 11.21 2.05 21.03
C GLU A 272 10.04 2.64 20.26
N GLY A 273 8.94 2.95 20.91
CA GLY A 273 7.74 3.52 20.30
C GLY A 273 7.97 4.94 19.77
N SER A 274 8.72 5.76 20.52
CA SER A 274 9.10 7.10 20.07
C SER A 274 9.99 7.05 18.83
N GLN A 275 10.96 6.13 18.75
CA GLN A 275 11.79 5.94 17.54
C GLN A 275 10.96 5.49 16.34
N MET A 276 10.01 4.55 16.54
CA MET A 276 9.10 4.12 15.48
C MET A 276 8.21 5.27 14.99
N ALA A 277 7.70 6.10 15.89
CA ALA A 277 6.91 7.29 15.53
C ALA A 277 7.71 8.32 14.73
N VAL A 278 8.98 8.50 15.03
CA VAL A 278 9.89 9.38 14.28
C VAL A 278 10.20 8.79 12.90
N LEU A 279 10.45 7.48 12.80
CA LEU A 279 10.83 6.82 11.54
C LEU A 279 9.64 6.69 10.58
N PHE A 280 8.48 6.32 11.09
CA PHE A 280 7.31 5.98 10.26
C PHE A 280 6.18 7.01 10.32
N GLY A 281 6.35 8.08 11.13
CA GLY A 281 5.32 9.07 11.36
C GLY A 281 4.14 8.52 12.17
N SER A 282 3.06 9.29 12.28
CA SER A 282 1.81 8.78 12.86
C SER A 282 1.20 7.76 11.89
N PHE A 283 1.10 6.52 12.31
CA PHE A 283 0.39 5.46 11.59
C PHE A 283 -1.12 5.78 11.60
N SER A 284 -1.50 6.80 10.86
CA SER A 284 -2.89 7.17 10.72
C SER A 284 -3.51 6.31 9.62
N THR A 285 -4.34 5.36 10.02
CA THR A 285 -5.25 4.67 9.10
C THR A 285 -6.30 5.69 8.64
N GLY A 286 -5.87 6.62 7.80
CA GLY A 286 -6.74 7.67 7.25
C GLY A 286 -7.75 7.11 6.26
N TRP A 287 -8.76 7.91 5.91
CA TRP A 287 -9.76 7.59 4.89
C TRP A 287 -9.13 7.16 3.55
N VAL A 288 -7.94 7.65 3.24
CA VAL A 288 -7.19 7.31 2.02
C VAL A 288 -6.79 5.83 2.01
N SER A 289 -6.23 5.31 3.10
CA SER A 289 -5.83 3.89 3.21
C SER A 289 -7.03 2.95 3.13
N LEU A 290 -8.18 3.34 3.73
CA LEU A 290 -9.42 2.58 3.61
C LEU A 290 -9.94 2.57 2.17
N ALA A 291 -9.90 3.71 1.48
CA ALA A 291 -10.29 3.82 0.08
C ALA A 291 -9.40 2.97 -0.84
N GLU A 292 -8.09 2.92 -0.61
CA GLU A 292 -7.15 2.09 -1.37
C GLU A 292 -7.45 0.60 -1.22
N ILE A 293 -7.72 0.12 0.00
CA ILE A 293 -8.10 -1.28 0.23
C ILE A 293 -9.43 -1.59 -0.45
N LEU A 294 -10.40 -0.67 -0.41
CA LEU A 294 -11.69 -0.85 -1.09
C LEU A 294 -11.50 -0.93 -2.63
N VAL A 295 -10.69 -0.05 -3.20
CA VAL A 295 -10.32 -0.10 -4.62
C VAL A 295 -9.64 -1.42 -4.96
N LEU A 296 -8.72 -1.91 -4.10
CA LEU A 296 -8.05 -3.19 -4.28
C LEU A 296 -9.06 -4.37 -4.27
N ILE A 297 -10.02 -4.37 -3.36
CA ILE A 297 -11.09 -5.41 -3.30
C ILE A 297 -11.87 -5.44 -4.61
N ILE A 298 -12.28 -4.27 -5.12
CA ILE A 298 -12.99 -4.16 -6.39
C ILE A 298 -12.11 -4.63 -7.54
N PHE A 299 -10.85 -4.19 -7.58
CA PHE A 299 -9.89 -4.57 -8.61
C PHE A 299 -9.66 -6.08 -8.65
N VAL A 300 -9.42 -6.72 -7.50
CA VAL A 300 -9.25 -8.18 -7.39
C VAL A 300 -10.49 -8.93 -7.85
N SER A 301 -11.68 -8.45 -7.48
CA SER A 301 -12.95 -9.08 -7.89
C SER A 301 -13.15 -9.02 -9.41
N ILE A 302 -12.86 -7.88 -10.01
CA ILE A 302 -12.92 -7.69 -11.46
C ILE A 302 -11.85 -8.54 -12.16
N LEU A 303 -10.62 -8.55 -11.64
CA LEU A 303 -9.51 -9.36 -12.16
C LEU A 303 -9.87 -10.85 -12.17
N THR A 304 -10.48 -11.34 -11.07
CA THR A 304 -10.95 -12.72 -10.96
C THR A 304 -11.99 -13.07 -12.03
N MET A 305 -12.96 -12.19 -12.26
CA MET A 305 -13.98 -12.36 -13.30
C MET A 305 -13.36 -12.39 -14.71
N PHE A 306 -12.51 -11.41 -15.04
CA PHE A 306 -11.89 -11.33 -16.36
C PHE A 306 -10.97 -12.51 -16.65
N THR A 307 -10.15 -12.89 -15.69
CA THR A 307 -9.23 -14.04 -15.81
C THR A 307 -9.99 -15.33 -16.04
N SER A 308 -11.08 -15.56 -15.27
CA SER A 308 -11.94 -16.72 -15.45
C SER A 308 -12.59 -16.74 -16.84
N ARG A 309 -13.20 -15.63 -17.24
CA ARG A 309 -13.83 -15.48 -18.55
C ARG A 309 -12.89 -15.79 -19.71
N TYR A 310 -11.71 -15.16 -19.68
CA TYR A 310 -10.69 -15.40 -20.70
C TYR A 310 -10.28 -16.88 -20.76
N THR A 311 -10.09 -17.52 -19.60
CA THR A 311 -9.70 -18.92 -19.49
C THR A 311 -10.78 -19.84 -20.04
N VAL A 312 -12.06 -19.61 -19.71
CA VAL A 312 -13.20 -20.41 -20.20
C VAL A 312 -13.32 -20.30 -21.72
N ILE A 313 -13.32 -19.08 -22.26
CA ILE A 313 -13.46 -18.86 -23.71
C ILE A 313 -12.30 -19.54 -24.46
N ARG A 314 -11.08 -19.37 -24.00
CA ARG A 314 -9.92 -19.99 -24.62
C ARG A 314 -10.00 -21.53 -24.61
N GLN A 315 -10.40 -22.13 -23.50
CA GLN A 315 -10.49 -23.58 -23.37
C GLN A 315 -11.59 -24.17 -24.24
N LEU A 316 -12.74 -23.48 -24.36
CA LEU A 316 -13.81 -23.92 -25.25
C LEU A 316 -13.39 -23.88 -26.74
N HIS A 317 -12.67 -22.86 -27.15
CA HIS A 317 -12.10 -22.79 -28.51
C HIS A 317 -11.05 -23.87 -28.80
N GLU A 318 -10.29 -24.29 -27.80
CA GLU A 318 -9.32 -25.39 -27.94
C GLU A 318 -10.04 -26.75 -28.13
N ILE A 319 -11.20 -26.95 -27.49
CA ILE A 319 -12.02 -28.18 -27.66
C ILE A 319 -12.61 -28.19 -29.08
N ASP A 320 -13.19 -27.09 -29.54
CA ASP A 320 -13.80 -26.98 -30.88
C ASP A 320 -12.79 -27.25 -32.01
N LYS A 321 -11.57 -26.77 -31.87
CA LYS A 321 -10.48 -27.05 -32.84
C LYS A 321 -10.10 -28.52 -32.89
N ARG A 322 -10.06 -29.20 -31.74
CA ARG A 322 -9.70 -30.63 -31.69
C ARG A 322 -10.74 -31.52 -32.34
N GLU A 323 -12.02 -31.22 -32.20
CA GLU A 323 -13.09 -31.92 -32.87
C GLU A 323 -13.02 -31.72 -34.39
N THR A 324 -12.82 -30.50 -34.85
CA THR A 324 -12.70 -30.18 -36.29
C THR A 324 -11.50 -30.89 -36.92
N ASP A 325 -10.33 -30.91 -36.22
CA ASP A 325 -9.15 -31.62 -36.70
C ASP A 325 -9.32 -33.16 -36.72
N PHE A 326 -10.13 -33.71 -35.81
CA PHE A 326 -10.44 -35.14 -35.78
C PHE A 326 -11.32 -35.53 -36.97
N PHE A 327 -12.36 -34.75 -37.26
CA PHE A 327 -13.24 -34.99 -38.44
C PHE A 327 -12.46 -34.84 -39.75
N ASN A 328 -11.55 -33.89 -39.88
CA ASN A 328 -10.71 -33.69 -41.08
C ASN A 328 -9.66 -34.81 -41.28
N ARG A 329 -9.31 -35.58 -40.24
CA ARG A 329 -8.37 -36.72 -40.35
C ARG A 329 -9.05 -38.04 -40.62
N THR A 330 -10.37 -38.13 -40.42
CA THR A 330 -11.17 -39.35 -40.62
C THR A 330 -12.02 -39.33 -41.88
N ALA A 331 -12.10 -38.17 -42.58
CA ALA A 331 -12.68 -38.00 -43.90
C ALA A 331 -11.59 -38.09 -44.98
#